data_41a4696aa00cd91f4679629fff780380
#
_entry.id   41a4696aa00cd91f4679629fff780380
#
_cell.length_a   1.000
_cell.length_b   1.000
_cell.length_c   1.000
_cell.angle_alpha   90.00
_cell.angle_beta   90.00
_cell.angle_gamma   90.00
#
_symmetry.space_group_name_H-M   'P 1'
#
loop_
_entity.id
_entity.type
_entity.pdbx_description
1 polymer ?
#
loop_
_entity_poly.entity_id
_entity_poly.type
_entity_poly.pdbx_seq_one_letter_code
_entity_poly.pdbx_strand_id
1 'polypeptide(L)'
;MGLPEINVGLLGGGRHGMRLFGHSRLRRMMLTGLRVDGDELYRLGIVEASVPAEALMDRALELAHELASKSPLATMLAKQTLNAIEDMSLRDGYRYEQDMTAAIAKTEDAQEARRAFLEKRAPVFQGK
;
A
#
# COMPACT_ATOMS: atom_id res chain seq x y z
N MET A 1 -6.31 -2.65 16.05
CA MET A 1 -7.12 -1.60 15.36
C MET A 1 -8.55 -1.63 15.88
N GLY A 2 -9.27 -0.49 15.95
CA GLY A 2 -10.65 -0.45 16.43
C GLY A 2 -11.30 0.91 16.20
N LEU A 3 -12.63 0.96 16.34
CA LEU A 3 -13.46 2.15 16.27
C LEU A 3 -14.27 2.23 17.58
N PRO A 4 -13.63 2.65 18.70
CA PRO A 4 -14.24 2.59 20.03
C PRO A 4 -15.16 3.77 20.36
N GLU A 5 -15.36 4.72 19.45
CA GLU A 5 -16.11 5.95 19.65
C GLU A 5 -17.55 5.69 20.11
N ILE A 6 -18.12 4.54 19.71
CA ILE A 6 -19.48 4.14 20.11
C ILE A 6 -19.61 4.00 21.62
N ASN A 7 -18.53 3.66 22.34
CA ASN A 7 -18.54 3.48 23.79
C ASN A 7 -18.74 4.81 24.55
N VAL A 8 -18.53 5.94 23.86
CA VAL A 8 -18.75 7.28 24.42
C VAL A 8 -19.86 8.04 23.66
N GLY A 9 -20.71 7.31 22.94
CA GLY A 9 -21.86 7.89 22.23
C GLY A 9 -21.50 8.65 20.96
N LEU A 10 -20.28 8.45 20.43
CA LEU A 10 -19.81 9.07 19.19
C LEU A 10 -19.64 8.03 18.08
N LEU A 11 -19.37 8.51 16.89
CA LEU A 11 -19.01 7.67 15.75
C LEU A 11 -17.92 8.37 14.93
N GLY A 12 -17.05 7.57 14.26
CA GLY A 12 -15.97 8.08 13.43
C GLY A 12 -15.24 6.97 12.71
N GLY A 13 -14.41 7.32 11.73
CA GLY A 13 -13.50 6.40 11.04
C GLY A 13 -14.14 5.35 10.14
N GLY A 14 -15.47 5.27 10.06
CA GLY A 14 -16.16 4.23 9.29
C GLY A 14 -15.79 4.24 7.80
N ARG A 15 -15.69 5.42 7.17
CA ARG A 15 -15.30 5.51 5.75
C ARG A 15 -13.88 4.98 5.51
N HIS A 16 -12.94 5.27 6.40
CA HIS A 16 -11.58 4.74 6.32
C HIS A 16 -11.54 3.23 6.57
N GLY A 17 -12.33 2.75 7.55
CA GLY A 17 -12.43 1.32 7.82
C GLY A 17 -13.01 0.51 6.65
N MET A 18 -13.91 1.09 5.85
CA MET A 18 -14.48 0.44 4.65
C MET A 18 -13.43 0.11 3.58
N ARG A 19 -12.28 0.78 3.58
CA ARG A 19 -11.17 0.49 2.67
C ARG A 19 -10.39 -0.77 3.08
N LEU A 20 -10.47 -1.17 4.34
CA LEU A 20 -9.67 -2.23 4.93
C LEU A 20 -10.49 -3.47 5.25
N PHE A 21 -11.74 -3.28 5.69
CA PHE A 21 -12.58 -4.37 6.17
C PHE A 21 -13.81 -4.55 5.29
N GLY A 22 -14.24 -5.80 5.12
CA GLY A 22 -15.55 -6.09 4.56
C GLY A 22 -16.68 -5.58 5.47
N HIS A 23 -17.85 -5.34 4.87
CA HIS A 23 -19.03 -4.72 5.52
C HIS A 23 -19.40 -5.33 6.88
N SER A 24 -19.40 -6.66 6.98
CA SER A 24 -19.80 -7.37 8.19
C SER A 24 -18.84 -7.10 9.36
N ARG A 25 -17.55 -7.21 9.11
CA ARG A 25 -16.51 -6.97 10.13
C ARG A 25 -16.51 -5.50 10.59
N LEU A 26 -16.55 -4.57 9.64
CA LEU A 26 -16.54 -3.15 9.96
C LEU A 26 -17.77 -2.75 10.78
N ARG A 27 -18.97 -3.21 10.40
CA ARG A 27 -20.19 -2.93 11.17
C ARG A 27 -20.09 -3.45 12.59
N ARG A 28 -19.57 -4.65 12.79
CA ARG A 28 -19.34 -5.18 14.14
C ARG A 28 -18.37 -4.29 14.93
N MET A 29 -17.23 -3.91 14.31
CA MET A 29 -16.26 -3.03 14.97
C MET A 29 -16.86 -1.69 15.37
N MET A 30 -17.57 -1.05 14.45
CA MET A 30 -18.15 0.28 14.67
C MET A 30 -19.33 0.28 15.65
N LEU A 31 -20.18 -0.76 15.60
CA LEU A 31 -21.40 -0.81 16.43
C LEU A 31 -21.14 -1.40 17.83
N THR A 32 -20.03 -2.07 18.06
CA THR A 32 -19.71 -2.70 19.34
C THR A 32 -18.41 -2.21 19.97
N GLY A 33 -17.65 -1.36 19.28
CA GLY A 33 -16.31 -0.95 19.73
C GLY A 33 -15.28 -2.08 19.70
N LEU A 34 -15.56 -3.17 18.95
CA LEU A 34 -14.64 -4.32 18.85
C LEU A 34 -13.26 -3.85 18.38
N ARG A 35 -12.23 -4.30 19.08
CA ARG A 35 -10.83 -4.14 18.66
C ARG A 35 -10.32 -5.41 18.02
N VAL A 36 -9.50 -5.26 16.99
CA VAL A 36 -8.83 -6.33 16.24
C VAL A 36 -7.34 -6.19 16.47
N ASP A 37 -6.69 -7.25 16.89
CA ASP A 37 -5.24 -7.30 17.14
C ASP A 37 -4.43 -7.41 15.84
N GLY A 38 -3.10 -7.42 15.97
CA GLY A 38 -2.17 -7.49 14.84
C GLY A 38 -2.27 -8.79 14.08
N ASP A 39 -2.39 -9.91 14.78
CA ASP A 39 -2.41 -11.24 14.16
C ASP A 39 -3.67 -11.44 13.32
N GLU A 40 -4.82 -10.99 13.83
CA GLU A 40 -6.05 -11.04 13.05
C GLU A 40 -6.03 -10.05 11.86
N LEU A 41 -5.41 -8.87 12.01
CA LEU A 41 -5.20 -7.94 10.89
C LEU A 41 -4.32 -8.56 9.80
N TYR A 42 -3.26 -9.28 10.18
CA TYR A 42 -2.40 -10.01 9.26
C TYR A 42 -3.16 -11.15 8.58
N ARG A 43 -3.91 -11.95 9.33
CA ARG A 43 -4.75 -13.02 8.79
C ARG A 43 -5.78 -12.52 7.78
N LEU A 44 -6.29 -11.31 7.98
CA LEU A 44 -7.25 -10.64 7.08
C LEU A 44 -6.59 -9.96 5.87
N GLY A 45 -5.25 -9.94 5.79
CA GLY A 45 -4.51 -9.27 4.71
C GLY A 45 -4.58 -7.75 4.78
N ILE A 46 -4.81 -7.18 5.97
CA ILE A 46 -4.91 -5.73 6.18
C ILE A 46 -3.54 -5.11 6.47
N VAL A 47 -2.66 -5.88 7.08
CA VAL A 47 -1.26 -5.50 7.33
C VAL A 47 -0.32 -6.57 6.77
N GLU A 48 0.87 -6.15 6.37
CA GLU A 48 1.88 -7.02 5.74
C GLU A 48 2.59 -7.94 6.74
N ALA A 49 2.58 -7.60 8.02
CA ALA A 49 3.17 -8.41 9.06
C ALA A 49 2.53 -8.11 10.42
N SER A 50 2.54 -9.10 11.30
CA SER A 50 2.34 -8.96 12.73
C SER A 50 3.54 -9.64 13.39
N VAL A 51 4.32 -8.89 14.14
CA VAL A 51 5.57 -9.36 14.76
C VAL A 51 5.65 -8.87 16.22
N PRO A 52 6.45 -9.52 17.09
CA PRO A 52 6.75 -9.00 18.40
C PRO A 52 7.32 -7.58 18.34
N ALA A 53 7.07 -6.78 19.39
CA ALA A 53 7.45 -5.36 19.41
C ALA A 53 8.95 -5.13 19.17
N GLU A 54 9.81 -6.01 19.69
CA GLU A 54 11.25 -5.98 19.51
C GLU A 54 11.70 -6.24 18.08
N ALA A 55 10.92 -6.95 17.28
CA ALA A 55 11.23 -7.26 15.88
C ALA A 55 10.59 -6.25 14.89
N LEU A 56 9.78 -5.30 15.38
CA LEU A 56 9.00 -4.40 14.52
C LEU A 56 9.90 -3.53 13.62
N MET A 57 10.94 -2.93 14.20
CA MET A 57 11.83 -2.04 13.45
C MET A 57 12.63 -2.78 12.38
N ASP A 58 13.15 -3.96 12.72
CA ASP A 58 13.91 -4.78 11.77
C ASP A 58 13.03 -5.18 10.59
N ARG A 59 11.80 -5.62 10.85
CA ARG A 59 10.85 -5.99 9.79
C ARG A 59 10.43 -4.79 8.95
N ALA A 60 10.22 -3.64 9.55
CA ALA A 60 9.87 -2.41 8.82
C ALA A 60 11.03 -1.94 7.94
N LEU A 61 12.27 -1.99 8.44
CA LEU A 61 13.47 -1.61 7.69
C LEU A 61 13.76 -2.58 6.53
N GLU A 62 13.52 -3.87 6.72
CA GLU A 62 13.62 -4.87 5.64
C GLU A 62 12.72 -4.48 4.46
N LEU A 63 11.45 -4.19 4.71
CA LEU A 63 10.51 -3.74 3.68
C LEU A 63 10.93 -2.39 3.08
N ALA A 64 11.39 -1.46 3.91
CA ALA A 64 11.87 -0.15 3.44
C ALA A 64 13.09 -0.30 2.51
N HIS A 65 14.04 -1.16 2.82
CA HIS A 65 15.18 -1.45 1.96
C HIS A 65 14.76 -2.12 0.65
N GLU A 66 13.80 -3.04 0.70
CA GLU A 66 13.24 -3.63 -0.52
C GLU A 66 12.64 -2.55 -1.42
N LEU A 67 11.81 -1.64 -0.88
CA LEU A 67 11.25 -0.52 -1.64
C LEU A 67 12.34 0.42 -2.17
N ALA A 68 13.34 0.74 -1.36
CA ALA A 68 14.46 1.61 -1.74
C ALA A 68 15.36 0.98 -2.84
N SER A 69 15.30 -0.33 -3.04
CA SER A 69 16.02 -1.02 -4.13
C SER A 69 15.39 -0.84 -5.51
N LYS A 70 14.17 -0.30 -5.58
CA LYS A 70 13.44 -0.07 -6.84
C LYS A 70 13.76 1.32 -7.40
N SER A 71 13.42 1.56 -8.67
CA SER A 71 13.53 2.91 -9.25
C SER A 71 12.74 3.91 -8.40
N PRO A 72 13.35 5.00 -7.90
CA PRO A 72 12.68 5.99 -7.08
C PRO A 72 11.54 6.68 -7.83
N LEU A 73 11.69 6.94 -9.15
CA LEU A 73 10.62 7.51 -9.97
C LEU A 73 9.44 6.54 -10.09
N ALA A 74 9.71 5.26 -10.35
CA ALA A 74 8.66 4.26 -10.47
C ALA A 74 7.89 4.08 -9.16
N THR A 75 8.59 4.02 -8.03
CA THR A 75 7.98 3.89 -6.69
C THR A 75 7.13 5.12 -6.34
N MET A 76 7.65 6.32 -6.62
CA MET A 76 6.93 7.58 -6.40
C MET A 76 5.65 7.64 -7.23
N LEU A 77 5.74 7.37 -8.54
CA LEU A 77 4.59 7.43 -9.45
C LEU A 77 3.59 6.31 -9.16
N ALA A 78 4.03 5.11 -8.79
CA ALA A 78 3.14 4.02 -8.37
C ALA A 78 2.31 4.42 -7.14
N LYS A 79 2.94 4.99 -6.11
CA LYS A 79 2.22 5.48 -4.93
C LYS A 79 1.23 6.60 -5.29
N GLN A 80 1.65 7.55 -6.11
CA GLN A 80 0.79 8.64 -6.59
C GLN A 80 -0.41 8.09 -7.37
N THR A 81 -0.17 7.13 -8.26
CA THR A 81 -1.20 6.48 -9.07
C THR A 81 -2.22 5.76 -8.19
N LEU A 82 -1.76 4.91 -7.26
CA LEU A 82 -2.65 4.19 -6.34
C LEU A 82 -3.55 5.13 -5.54
N ASN A 83 -3.00 6.27 -5.08
CA ASN A 83 -3.80 7.26 -4.37
C ASN A 83 -4.83 7.97 -5.28
N ALA A 84 -4.45 8.23 -6.53
CA ALA A 84 -5.32 8.94 -7.48
C ALA A 84 -6.48 8.07 -7.97
N ILE A 85 -6.23 6.78 -8.24
CA ILE A 85 -7.23 5.89 -8.85
C ILE A 85 -8.24 5.33 -7.83
N GLU A 86 -8.01 5.52 -6.53
CA GLU A 86 -8.77 4.87 -5.48
C GLU A 86 -10.29 5.08 -5.56
N ASP A 87 -10.71 6.29 -5.92
CA ASP A 87 -12.12 6.65 -6.05
C ASP A 87 -12.60 6.76 -7.53
N MET A 88 -11.74 6.36 -8.48
CA MET A 88 -12.09 6.34 -9.90
C MET A 88 -12.89 5.09 -10.28
N SER A 89 -13.63 5.16 -11.40
CA SER A 89 -14.17 3.96 -12.01
C SER A 89 -13.04 3.03 -12.45
N LEU A 90 -13.30 1.71 -12.53
CA LEU A 90 -12.29 0.76 -13.02
C LEU A 90 -11.71 1.17 -14.40
N ARG A 91 -12.58 1.66 -15.30
CA ARG A 91 -12.19 2.11 -16.63
C ARG A 91 -11.27 3.33 -16.58
N ASP A 92 -11.63 4.34 -15.80
CA ASP A 92 -10.89 5.60 -15.76
C ASP A 92 -9.59 5.45 -14.98
N GLY A 93 -9.62 4.67 -13.89
CA GLY A 93 -8.42 4.30 -13.12
C GLY A 93 -7.41 3.55 -13.98
N TYR A 94 -7.86 2.53 -14.75
CA TYR A 94 -6.96 1.80 -15.65
C TYR A 94 -6.38 2.71 -16.75
N ARG A 95 -7.16 3.64 -17.29
CA ARG A 95 -6.66 4.62 -18.26
C ARG A 95 -5.59 5.52 -17.65
N TYR A 96 -5.81 6.00 -16.42
CA TYR A 96 -4.81 6.79 -15.68
C TYR A 96 -3.51 6.00 -15.46
N GLU A 97 -3.59 4.72 -15.07
CA GLU A 97 -2.40 3.85 -14.94
C GLU A 97 -1.64 3.70 -16.25
N GLN A 98 -2.34 3.56 -17.39
CA GLN A 98 -1.71 3.48 -18.70
C GLN A 98 -0.91 4.74 -19.04
N ASP A 99 -1.45 5.93 -18.73
CA ASP A 99 -0.76 7.20 -18.95
C ASP A 99 0.50 7.30 -18.08
N MET A 100 0.44 6.88 -16.81
CA MET A 100 1.59 6.84 -15.92
C MET A 100 2.63 5.81 -16.37
N THR A 101 2.21 4.65 -16.85
CA THR A 101 3.10 3.63 -17.44
C THR A 101 3.83 4.18 -18.67
N ALA A 102 3.12 4.89 -19.54
CA ALA A 102 3.72 5.52 -20.72
C ALA A 102 4.73 6.62 -20.33
N ALA A 103 4.47 7.34 -19.25
CA ALA A 103 5.39 8.35 -18.73
C ALA A 103 6.68 7.71 -18.17
N ILE A 104 6.55 6.69 -17.31
CA ILE A 104 7.69 5.97 -16.72
C ILE A 104 8.55 5.31 -17.81
N ALA A 105 7.93 4.73 -18.84
CA ALA A 105 8.64 4.00 -19.90
C ALA A 105 9.69 4.85 -20.64
N LYS A 106 9.61 6.18 -20.55
CA LYS A 106 10.53 7.12 -21.19
C LYS A 106 11.74 7.48 -20.32
N THR A 107 11.76 7.10 -19.06
CA THR A 107 12.83 7.44 -18.12
C THR A 107 14.10 6.62 -18.35
N GLU A 108 15.24 7.16 -17.94
CA GLU A 108 16.53 6.47 -17.99
C GLU A 108 16.53 5.22 -17.09
N ASP A 109 15.89 5.32 -15.91
CA ASP A 109 15.72 4.21 -14.99
C ASP A 109 14.94 3.03 -15.62
N ALA A 110 13.90 3.32 -16.42
CA ALA A 110 13.15 2.27 -17.12
C ALA A 110 13.98 1.60 -18.22
N GLN A 111 14.85 2.36 -18.89
CA GLN A 111 15.78 1.81 -19.87
C GLN A 111 16.85 0.96 -19.20
N GLU A 112 17.39 1.43 -18.07
CA GLU A 112 18.35 0.67 -17.26
C GLU A 112 17.73 -0.63 -16.74
N ALA A 113 16.50 -0.59 -16.22
CA ALA A 113 15.80 -1.79 -15.77
C ALA A 113 15.68 -2.85 -16.86
N ARG A 114 15.32 -2.45 -18.09
CA ARG A 114 15.23 -3.36 -19.25
C ARG A 114 16.59 -3.94 -19.63
N ARG A 115 17.62 -3.10 -19.66
CA ARG A 115 19.00 -3.52 -19.97
C ARG A 115 19.51 -4.51 -18.93
N ALA A 116 19.38 -4.18 -17.65
CA ALA A 116 19.80 -5.03 -16.55
C ALA A 116 19.09 -6.39 -16.56
N PHE A 117 17.79 -6.40 -16.89
CA PHE A 117 17.02 -7.63 -17.05
C PHE A 117 17.58 -8.54 -18.16
N LEU A 118 17.86 -7.97 -19.34
CA LEU A 118 18.43 -8.71 -20.47
C LEU A 118 19.85 -9.24 -20.16
N GLU A 119 20.63 -8.45 -19.44
CA GLU A 119 22.00 -8.77 -19.04
C GLU A 119 22.07 -9.65 -17.77
N LYS A 120 20.92 -9.96 -17.14
CA LYS A 120 20.80 -10.75 -15.90
C LYS A 120 21.64 -10.21 -14.75
N ARG A 121 21.69 -8.91 -14.60
CA ARG A 121 22.35 -8.18 -13.51
C ARG A 121 21.38 -7.32 -12.71
N ALA A 122 21.83 -6.86 -11.55
CA ALA A 122 21.07 -5.86 -10.80
C ALA A 122 21.07 -4.50 -11.54
N PRO A 123 19.93 -3.78 -11.59
CA PRO A 123 19.87 -2.44 -12.14
C PRO A 123 20.53 -1.42 -11.20
N VAL A 124 21.02 -0.31 -11.77
CA VAL A 124 21.56 0.83 -11.03
C VAL A 124 20.70 2.05 -11.36
N PHE A 125 19.75 2.36 -10.47
CA PHE A 125 18.81 3.45 -10.66
C PHE A 125 19.40 4.79 -10.21
N GLN A 126 19.08 5.87 -10.96
CA GLN A 126 19.54 7.23 -10.69
C GLN A 126 18.40 8.23 -10.44
N GLY A 127 17.15 7.79 -10.57
CA GLY A 127 15.99 8.67 -10.41
C GLY A 127 15.75 9.61 -11.60
N LYS A 128 16.07 9.17 -12.80
CA LYS A 128 15.98 9.98 -14.04
C LYS A 128 15.18 9.28 -15.14
#